data_edd9c42734c8a21e1a47a54bdedfb35f
#
_entry.id   edd9c42734c8a21e1a47a54bdedfb35f
#
_cell.length_a   1.000
_cell.length_b   1.000
_cell.length_c   1.000
_cell.angle_alpha   90.00
_cell.angle_beta   90.00
_cell.angle_gamma   90.00
#
_symmetry.space_group_name_H-M   'P 1'
#
loop_
_entity.id
_entity.type
_entity.pdbx_description
1 polymer ?
#
loop_
_entity_poly.entity_id
_entity_poly.type
_entity_poly.pdbx_seq_one_letter_code
_entity_poly.pdbx_strand_id
1 'polypeptide(L)'
;MKTYRQGEADTPLQDLAYTYDPVGNILSLSDRAQPTQWHSNTRIEARNRYEYDTLYQLTLATGWENARSTAGQAPPPQVLFGATDDGLWRPYTQRYTYDEGGNLTLVRHASGVGSGYTRRMTLAPDSNRAVPGDSPPTAAAFDGNGNQRMLGSGQQMVW
;
A
#
# COMPACT_ATOMS: atom_id res chain seq x y z
N MET A 1 11.98 15.85 -1.70
CA MET A 1 11.39 16.45 -0.46
C MET A 1 12.20 15.97 0.71
N LYS A 2 12.65 16.88 1.58
CA LYS A 2 13.45 16.52 2.77
C LYS A 2 12.75 16.97 4.04
N THR A 3 12.80 16.13 5.06
CA THR A 3 12.24 16.40 6.40
C THR A 3 13.34 16.21 7.43
N TYR A 4 13.46 17.14 8.37
CA TYR A 4 14.50 17.14 9.40
C TYR A 4 13.86 17.20 10.78
N ARG A 5 14.57 16.68 11.78
CA ARG A 5 14.21 16.93 13.18
C ARG A 5 14.63 18.36 13.56
N GLN A 6 13.82 19.02 14.38
CA GLN A 6 14.18 20.36 14.86
C GLN A 6 15.53 20.32 15.58
N GLY A 7 16.48 21.15 15.12
CA GLY A 7 17.86 21.22 15.66
C GLY A 7 18.88 20.28 15.03
N GLU A 8 18.47 19.39 14.11
CA GLU A 8 19.35 18.44 13.40
C GLU A 8 19.28 18.66 11.89
N ALA A 9 19.99 19.68 11.38
CA ALA A 9 19.92 20.05 9.96
C ALA A 9 20.72 19.09 9.02
N ASP A 10 21.66 18.31 9.55
CA ASP A 10 22.60 17.53 8.74
C ASP A 10 22.12 16.11 8.44
N THR A 11 21.17 15.58 9.21
CA THR A 11 20.66 14.23 9.03
C THR A 11 19.15 14.26 8.76
N PRO A 12 18.72 14.10 7.52
CA PRO A 12 17.29 14.09 7.21
C PRO A 12 16.61 12.85 7.81
N LEU A 13 15.43 13.03 8.40
CA LEU A 13 14.54 11.94 8.77
C LEU A 13 13.96 11.25 7.54
N GLN A 14 13.79 12.02 6.46
CA GLN A 14 13.23 11.57 5.20
C GLN A 14 13.80 12.41 4.05
N ASP A 15 14.25 11.75 2.97
CA ASP A 15 14.71 12.38 1.73
C ASP A 15 14.05 11.69 0.53
N LEU A 16 12.82 12.09 0.21
CA LEU A 16 12.02 11.47 -0.84
C LEU A 16 12.40 12.01 -2.22
N ALA A 17 12.71 11.08 -3.12
CA ALA A 17 12.93 11.33 -4.55
C ALA A 17 11.90 10.53 -5.35
N TYR A 18 11.24 11.22 -6.28
CA TYR A 18 10.23 10.67 -7.17
C TYR A 18 10.73 10.68 -8.61
N THR A 19 10.33 9.68 -9.39
CA THR A 19 10.40 9.71 -10.84
C THR A 19 9.00 9.57 -11.40
N TYR A 20 8.73 10.24 -12.52
CA TYR A 20 7.42 10.32 -13.14
C TYR A 20 7.50 9.87 -14.59
N ASP A 21 6.40 9.41 -15.13
CA ASP A 21 6.21 9.26 -16.57
C ASP A 21 5.85 10.63 -17.21
N PRO A 22 5.75 10.71 -18.55
CA PRO A 22 5.43 11.97 -19.24
C PRO A 22 4.07 12.58 -18.90
N VAL A 23 3.13 11.79 -18.35
CA VAL A 23 1.77 12.25 -17.98
C VAL A 23 1.63 12.53 -16.48
N GLY A 24 2.69 12.28 -15.69
CA GLY A 24 2.74 12.64 -14.27
C GLY A 24 2.46 11.49 -13.29
N ASN A 25 2.33 10.24 -13.76
CA ASN A 25 2.24 9.10 -12.85
C ASN A 25 3.60 8.82 -12.19
N ILE A 26 3.59 8.46 -10.92
CA ILE A 26 4.81 8.13 -10.17
C ILE A 26 5.32 6.75 -10.60
N LEU A 27 6.48 6.69 -11.26
CA LEU A 27 7.13 5.42 -11.62
C LEU A 27 7.96 4.85 -10.49
N SER A 28 8.57 5.70 -9.68
CA SER A 28 9.29 5.24 -8.49
C SER A 28 9.32 6.29 -7.40
N LEU A 29 9.41 5.80 -6.17
CA LEU A 29 9.63 6.56 -4.95
C LEU A 29 10.82 5.97 -4.22
N SER A 30 11.81 6.77 -3.88
CA SER A 30 12.98 6.37 -3.08
C SER A 30 13.12 7.29 -1.88
N ASP A 31 13.43 6.71 -0.72
CA ASP A 31 13.84 7.49 0.46
C ASP A 31 15.36 7.37 0.65
N ARG A 32 16.08 8.44 0.34
CA ARG A 32 17.54 8.50 0.42
C ARG A 32 18.07 8.71 1.84
N ALA A 33 17.21 9.04 2.79
CA ALA A 33 17.55 9.10 4.21
C ALA A 33 17.70 7.70 4.82
N GLN A 34 17.07 6.69 4.22
CA GLN A 34 17.19 5.32 4.67
C GLN A 34 18.45 4.67 4.09
N PRO A 35 19.32 4.10 4.94
CA PRO A 35 20.50 3.41 4.47
C PRO A 35 20.12 2.17 3.65
N THR A 36 20.94 1.85 2.65
CA THR A 36 20.86 0.56 1.99
C THR A 36 21.18 -0.54 3.00
N GLN A 37 20.30 -1.51 3.12
CA GLN A 37 20.46 -2.65 4.00
C GLN A 37 20.80 -3.91 3.19
N TRP A 38 21.35 -4.91 3.86
CA TRP A 38 21.64 -6.20 3.27
C TRP A 38 20.99 -7.29 4.13
N HIS A 39 20.14 -8.10 3.52
CA HIS A 39 19.53 -9.25 4.17
C HIS A 39 19.70 -10.49 3.28
N SER A 40 20.19 -11.60 3.85
CA SER A 40 20.42 -12.87 3.13
C SER A 40 21.13 -12.66 1.78
N ASN A 41 22.19 -11.87 1.77
CA ASN A 41 23.00 -11.50 0.59
C ASN A 41 22.21 -10.71 -0.49
N THR A 42 21.04 -10.18 -0.16
CA THR A 42 20.21 -9.36 -1.04
C THR A 42 20.28 -7.90 -0.60
N ARG A 43 20.53 -7.02 -1.56
CA ARG A 43 20.53 -5.56 -1.35
C ARG A 43 19.12 -5.05 -1.23
N ILE A 44 18.83 -4.36 -0.13
CA ILE A 44 17.53 -3.73 0.16
C ILE A 44 17.69 -2.22 0.05
N GLU A 45 16.98 -1.64 -0.90
CA GLU A 45 16.89 -0.21 -1.08
C GLU A 45 15.50 0.28 -0.63
N ALA A 46 15.43 1.41 0.04
CA ALA A 46 14.17 2.06 0.36
C ALA A 46 13.54 2.68 -0.91
N ARG A 47 13.13 1.81 -1.82
CA ARG A 47 12.60 2.16 -3.14
C ARG A 47 11.36 1.34 -3.45
N ASN A 48 10.30 2.03 -3.88
CA ASN A 48 9.10 1.44 -4.47
C ASN A 48 9.06 1.75 -5.97
N ARG A 49 8.48 0.84 -6.76
CA ARG A 49 8.25 1.01 -8.20
C ARG A 49 6.81 0.72 -8.52
N TYR A 50 6.30 1.42 -9.53
CA TYR A 50 4.91 1.38 -9.93
C TYR A 50 4.78 1.26 -11.45
N GLU A 51 3.78 0.49 -11.89
CA GLU A 51 3.42 0.35 -13.30
C GLU A 51 1.93 0.65 -13.46
N TYR A 52 1.58 1.22 -14.59
CA TYR A 52 0.22 1.65 -14.91
C TYR A 52 -0.20 1.07 -16.25
N ASP A 53 -1.49 0.91 -16.44
CA ASP A 53 -2.08 0.58 -17.74
C ASP A 53 -2.28 1.83 -18.62
N THR A 54 -2.90 1.63 -19.79
CA THR A 54 -3.20 2.71 -20.73
C THR A 54 -4.27 3.68 -20.23
N LEU A 55 -5.01 3.33 -19.20
CA LEU A 55 -6.01 4.17 -18.52
C LEU A 55 -5.45 4.85 -17.25
N TYR A 56 -4.12 4.77 -17.06
CA TYR A 56 -3.39 5.30 -15.91
C TYR A 56 -3.78 4.66 -14.56
N GLN A 57 -4.32 3.45 -14.60
CA GLN A 57 -4.63 2.68 -13.39
C GLN A 57 -3.39 1.93 -12.92
N LEU A 58 -3.11 1.95 -11.63
CA LEU A 58 -1.96 1.26 -11.04
C LEU A 58 -2.15 -0.26 -11.17
N THR A 59 -1.30 -0.95 -11.94
CA THR A 59 -1.38 -2.40 -12.15
C THR A 59 -0.38 -3.19 -11.34
N LEU A 60 0.77 -2.58 -11.02
CA LEU A 60 1.82 -3.21 -10.25
C LEU A 60 2.47 -2.22 -9.28
N ALA A 61 2.71 -2.67 -8.06
CA ALA A 61 3.61 -2.02 -7.11
C ALA A 61 4.62 -3.04 -6.58
N THR A 62 5.89 -2.64 -6.48
CA THR A 62 6.94 -3.44 -5.86
C THR A 62 7.72 -2.60 -4.87
N GLY A 63 8.26 -3.23 -3.85
CA GLY A 63 9.03 -2.56 -2.81
C GLY A 63 9.49 -3.54 -1.74
N TRP A 64 9.70 -3.03 -0.55
CA TRP A 64 10.15 -3.80 0.60
C TRP A 64 9.21 -3.56 1.77
N GLU A 65 8.92 -4.60 2.51
CA GLU A 65 8.08 -4.55 3.70
C GLU A 65 8.73 -5.26 4.89
N ASN A 66 8.31 -4.90 6.09
CA ASN A 66 8.72 -5.63 7.28
C ASN A 66 7.88 -6.91 7.40
N ALA A 67 8.53 -8.06 7.61
CA ALA A 67 7.87 -9.36 7.73
C ALA A 67 6.88 -9.45 8.91
N ARG A 68 7.00 -8.58 9.91
CA ARG A 68 6.03 -8.45 11.02
C ARG A 68 4.79 -7.63 10.65
N SER A 69 4.81 -6.92 9.52
CA SER A 69 3.62 -6.25 9.01
C SER A 69 2.61 -7.29 8.56
N THR A 70 1.60 -7.54 9.37
CA THR A 70 0.48 -8.44 9.04
C THR A 70 -0.41 -7.74 8.03
N ALA A 71 -0.28 -8.16 6.79
CA ALA A 71 -1.10 -7.65 5.71
C ALA A 71 -2.59 -7.98 5.96
N GLY A 72 -3.44 -6.96 5.91
CA GLY A 72 -4.89 -7.11 5.98
C GLY A 72 -5.52 -6.88 7.35
N GLN A 73 -4.75 -6.67 8.40
CA GLN A 73 -5.26 -6.14 9.67
C GLN A 73 -5.32 -4.61 9.62
N ALA A 74 -6.09 -4.02 10.52
CA ALA A 74 -6.16 -2.57 10.73
C ALA A 74 -4.74 -1.96 10.72
N PRO A 75 -4.57 -0.69 10.26
CA PRO A 75 -3.26 -0.08 10.20
C PRO A 75 -2.54 -0.34 11.52
N PRO A 76 -1.29 -0.83 11.48
CA PRO A 76 -0.57 -1.12 12.70
C PRO A 76 -0.59 0.11 13.58
N PRO A 77 -0.76 -0.03 14.90
CA PRO A 77 -0.57 1.07 15.82
C PRO A 77 0.77 1.70 15.44
N GLN A 78 0.81 3.03 15.35
CA GLN A 78 1.95 3.80 14.84
C GLN A 78 3.25 3.08 15.16
N VAL A 79 3.89 2.53 14.14
CA VAL A 79 5.21 1.93 14.31
C VAL A 79 6.12 3.08 14.67
N LEU A 80 6.43 3.20 15.95
CA LEU A 80 7.49 4.08 16.40
C LEU A 80 8.72 3.70 15.59
N PHE A 81 9.29 4.65 14.86
CA PHE A 81 10.56 4.51 14.17
C PHE A 81 11.65 4.19 15.21
N GLY A 82 11.71 2.94 15.63
CA GLY A 82 12.76 2.38 16.45
C GLY A 82 13.65 1.52 15.59
N ALA A 83 14.84 1.20 16.05
CA ALA A 83 15.77 0.30 15.39
C ALA A 83 15.01 -0.97 14.96
N THR A 84 14.68 -1.04 13.70
CA THR A 84 14.01 -2.19 13.11
C THR A 84 15.02 -3.31 13.07
N ASP A 85 14.60 -4.47 13.51
CA ASP A 85 15.37 -5.72 13.37
C ASP A 85 15.62 -5.93 11.88
N ASP A 86 16.82 -5.62 11.41
CA ASP A 86 17.22 -5.59 10.00
C ASP A 86 16.99 -6.95 9.29
N GLY A 87 16.84 -8.02 10.06
CA GLY A 87 16.55 -9.37 9.59
C GLY A 87 15.14 -9.61 9.07
N LEU A 88 14.24 -8.62 9.13
CA LEU A 88 12.83 -8.81 8.84
C LEU A 88 12.36 -8.15 7.54
N TRP A 89 13.24 -7.56 6.77
CA TRP A 89 12.89 -6.95 5.48
C TRP A 89 12.76 -8.00 4.39
N ARG A 90 11.67 -7.92 3.63
CA ARG A 90 11.40 -8.81 2.48
C ARG A 90 10.82 -8.02 1.32
N PRO A 91 11.11 -8.44 0.06
CA PRO A 91 10.49 -7.81 -1.09
C PRO A 91 9.01 -8.16 -1.16
N TYR A 92 8.21 -7.23 -1.66
CA TYR A 92 6.83 -7.49 -2.01
C TYR A 92 6.54 -7.13 -3.47
N THR A 93 5.52 -7.80 -3.98
CA THR A 93 4.88 -7.48 -5.26
C THR A 93 3.39 -7.42 -5.03
N GLN A 94 2.77 -6.32 -5.43
CA GLN A 94 1.33 -6.13 -5.34
C GLN A 94 0.75 -5.87 -6.73
N ARG A 95 -0.25 -6.66 -7.12
CA ARG A 95 -0.94 -6.56 -8.41
C ARG A 95 -2.38 -6.16 -8.19
N TYR A 96 -2.86 -5.28 -9.06
CA TYR A 96 -4.20 -4.71 -9.02
C TYR A 96 -4.95 -5.09 -10.28
N THR A 97 -6.22 -5.40 -10.14
CA THR A 97 -7.13 -5.71 -11.27
C THR A 97 -8.37 -4.85 -11.15
N TYR A 98 -8.79 -4.33 -12.26
CA TYR A 98 -9.95 -3.45 -12.37
C TYR A 98 -11.00 -4.07 -13.29
N ASP A 99 -12.25 -3.65 -13.14
CA ASP A 99 -13.32 -3.94 -14.10
C ASP A 99 -13.32 -2.91 -15.25
N GLU A 100 -14.24 -3.08 -16.21
CA GLU A 100 -14.41 -2.17 -17.33
C GLU A 100 -14.81 -0.73 -16.92
N GLY A 101 -15.40 -0.58 -15.75
CA GLY A 101 -15.75 0.71 -15.15
C GLY A 101 -14.61 1.39 -14.39
N GLY A 102 -13.43 0.75 -14.31
CA GLY A 102 -12.28 1.26 -13.59
C GLY A 102 -12.33 1.03 -12.07
N ASN A 103 -13.24 0.20 -11.59
CA ASN A 103 -13.31 -0.10 -10.17
C ASN A 103 -12.31 -1.21 -9.81
N LEU A 104 -11.61 -1.06 -8.70
CA LEU A 104 -10.69 -2.06 -8.18
C LEU A 104 -11.45 -3.31 -7.73
N THR A 105 -11.18 -4.46 -8.37
CA THR A 105 -11.85 -5.74 -8.09
C THR A 105 -10.97 -6.73 -7.36
N LEU A 106 -9.64 -6.64 -7.53
CA LEU A 106 -8.72 -7.58 -6.93
C LEU A 106 -7.38 -6.93 -6.60
N VAL A 107 -6.88 -7.22 -5.39
CA VAL A 107 -5.50 -6.96 -4.99
C VAL A 107 -4.85 -8.29 -4.64
N ARG A 108 -3.75 -8.62 -5.31
CA ARG A 108 -2.89 -9.76 -4.96
C ARG A 108 -1.58 -9.23 -4.41
N HIS A 109 -1.29 -9.58 -3.20
CA HIS A 109 -0.02 -9.26 -2.54
C HIS A 109 0.79 -10.53 -2.35
N ALA A 110 2.03 -10.51 -2.80
CA ALA A 110 3.00 -11.56 -2.58
C ALA A 110 4.25 -10.95 -1.95
N SER A 111 4.72 -11.55 -0.86
CA SER A 111 5.93 -11.10 -0.21
C SER A 111 6.81 -12.28 0.18
N GLY A 112 8.10 -12.21 -0.12
CA GLY A 112 9.12 -13.17 0.27
C GLY A 112 8.71 -14.64 0.10
N VAL A 113 9.16 -15.48 1.02
CA VAL A 113 8.84 -16.91 1.01
C VAL A 113 7.56 -17.14 1.81
N GLY A 114 6.47 -17.49 1.12
CA GLY A 114 5.27 -18.09 1.74
C GLY A 114 4.27 -17.13 2.37
N SER A 115 4.44 -15.82 2.22
CA SER A 115 3.48 -14.85 2.77
C SER A 115 2.86 -14.02 1.66
N GLY A 116 1.55 -14.04 1.59
CA GLY A 116 0.80 -13.22 0.65
C GLY A 116 -0.68 -13.25 1.01
N TYR A 117 -1.43 -12.35 0.40
CA TYR A 117 -2.88 -12.34 0.52
C TYR A 117 -3.52 -11.95 -0.80
N THR A 118 -4.76 -12.35 -0.94
CA THR A 118 -5.63 -11.90 -2.03
C THR A 118 -6.85 -11.23 -1.42
N ARG A 119 -7.09 -9.99 -1.81
CA ARG A 119 -8.27 -9.24 -1.40
C ARG A 119 -9.16 -9.03 -2.61
N ARG A 120 -10.35 -9.58 -2.58
CA ARG A 120 -11.41 -9.31 -3.55
C ARG A 120 -12.23 -8.13 -3.06
N MET A 121 -12.68 -7.33 -4.02
CA MET A 121 -13.63 -6.25 -3.80
C MET A 121 -14.89 -6.59 -4.60
N THR A 122 -16.03 -6.65 -3.95
CA THR A 122 -17.30 -6.90 -4.62
C THR A 122 -18.10 -5.62 -4.67
N LEU A 123 -18.53 -5.26 -5.87
CA LEU A 123 -19.27 -4.05 -6.14
C LEU A 123 -20.76 -4.28 -5.97
N ALA A 124 -21.47 -3.22 -5.64
CA ALA A 124 -22.91 -3.20 -5.73
C ALA A 124 -23.35 -3.26 -7.21
N PRO A 125 -24.48 -3.94 -7.53
CA PRO A 125 -24.91 -4.12 -8.93
C PRO A 125 -25.36 -2.81 -9.59
N ASP A 126 -25.67 -1.79 -8.81
CA ASP A 126 -26.27 -0.52 -9.24
C ASP A 126 -25.41 0.71 -8.94
N SER A 127 -24.21 0.51 -8.43
CA SER A 127 -23.31 1.63 -8.08
C SER A 127 -21.84 1.19 -8.06
N ASN A 128 -20.93 2.15 -7.97
CA ASN A 128 -19.50 1.92 -7.79
C ASN A 128 -19.08 1.66 -6.33
N ARG A 129 -20.04 1.40 -5.44
CA ARG A 129 -19.76 1.08 -4.04
C ARG A 129 -19.23 -0.34 -3.94
N ALA A 130 -18.09 -0.53 -3.29
CA ALA A 130 -17.45 -1.83 -3.15
C ALA A 130 -17.08 -2.09 -1.69
N VAL A 131 -17.12 -3.36 -1.31
CA VAL A 131 -16.65 -3.83 0.00
C VAL A 131 -15.70 -5.02 -0.20
N PRO A 132 -14.73 -5.22 0.72
CA PRO A 132 -13.91 -6.42 0.71
C PRO A 132 -14.77 -7.68 0.92
N GLY A 133 -14.48 -8.73 0.15
CA GLY A 133 -15.16 -10.02 0.26
C GLY A 133 -15.83 -10.47 -1.05
N ASP A 134 -16.56 -11.56 -0.96
CA ASP A 134 -17.21 -12.21 -2.11
C ASP A 134 -18.71 -11.87 -2.22
N SER A 135 -19.22 -11.05 -1.30
CA SER A 135 -20.62 -10.62 -1.30
C SER A 135 -20.74 -9.13 -1.60
N PRO A 136 -21.73 -8.72 -2.40
CA PRO A 136 -21.94 -7.31 -2.68
C PRO A 136 -22.30 -6.53 -1.40
N PRO A 137 -21.99 -5.22 -1.36
CA PRO A 137 -22.30 -4.39 -0.22
C PRO A 137 -23.81 -4.32 0.02
N THR A 138 -24.20 -4.47 1.27
CA THR A 138 -25.59 -4.22 1.70
C THR A 138 -25.84 -2.72 1.85
N ALA A 139 -27.11 -2.30 1.85
CA ALA A 139 -27.49 -0.92 2.11
C ALA A 139 -26.96 -0.40 3.47
N ALA A 140 -26.72 -1.29 4.43
CA ALA A 140 -26.17 -0.96 5.74
C ALA A 140 -24.65 -0.67 5.72
N ALA A 141 -23.94 -1.07 4.66
CA ALA A 141 -22.50 -0.90 4.55
C ALA A 141 -22.09 0.57 4.32
N PHE A 142 -23.03 1.39 3.83
CA PHE A 142 -22.80 2.80 3.52
C PHE A 142 -23.90 3.68 4.13
N ASP A 143 -23.60 4.92 4.41
CA ASP A 143 -24.60 5.91 4.77
C ASP A 143 -25.25 6.55 3.52
N GLY A 144 -26.20 7.48 3.74
CA GLY A 144 -26.88 8.18 2.66
C GLY A 144 -25.97 9.02 1.77
N ASN A 145 -24.82 9.46 2.29
CA ASN A 145 -23.81 10.24 1.57
C ASN A 145 -22.78 9.37 0.84
N GLY A 146 -22.85 8.04 1.02
CA GLY A 146 -21.92 7.10 0.40
C GLY A 146 -20.67 6.79 1.24
N ASN A 147 -20.60 7.26 2.48
CA ASN A 147 -19.49 6.93 3.37
C ASN A 147 -19.62 5.50 3.88
N GLN A 148 -18.54 4.75 3.89
CA GLN A 148 -18.54 3.39 4.40
C GLN A 148 -18.66 3.38 5.92
N ARG A 149 -19.62 2.61 6.45
CA ARG A 149 -19.93 2.52 7.88
C ARG A 149 -19.14 1.46 8.63
N MET A 150 -18.68 0.42 7.93
CA MET A 150 -17.92 -0.69 8.53
C MET A 150 -16.70 -1.04 7.71
N LEU A 151 -15.57 -1.22 8.38
CA LEU A 151 -14.38 -1.82 7.77
C LEU A 151 -14.48 -3.35 7.81
N GLY A 152 -13.74 -4.04 6.95
CA GLY A 152 -13.73 -5.51 6.88
C GLY A 152 -13.34 -6.24 8.17
N SER A 153 -12.80 -5.52 9.15
CA SER A 153 -12.51 -5.99 10.51
C SER A 153 -13.70 -5.91 11.49
N GLY A 154 -14.88 -5.45 11.03
CA GLY A 154 -16.04 -5.17 11.89
C GLY A 154 -15.94 -3.82 12.63
N GLN A 155 -14.93 -3.03 12.40
CA GLN A 155 -14.75 -1.72 12.99
C GLN A 155 -15.78 -0.74 12.41
N GLN A 156 -16.56 -0.10 13.27
CA GLN A 156 -17.50 0.95 12.86
C GLN A 156 -16.78 2.26 12.59
N MET A 157 -17.21 2.95 11.54
CA MET A 157 -16.78 4.29 11.18
C MET A 157 -17.89 5.27 11.52
N VAL A 158 -17.52 6.38 12.15
CA VAL A 158 -18.43 7.49 12.46
C VAL A 158 -17.93 8.70 11.67
N TRP A 159 -18.84 9.31 10.90
CA TRP A 159 -18.57 10.46 10.03
C TRP A 159 -19.29 11.70 10.56
#